data_01b8bda0e7e31d50845655af5781900b
#
_entry.id   01b8bda0e7e31d50845655af5781900b
#
_cell.length_a   1.000
_cell.length_b   1.000
_cell.length_c   1.000
_cell.angle_alpha   90.00
_cell.angle_beta   90.00
_cell.angle_gamma   90.00
#
_symmetry.space_group_name_H-M   'P 1'
#
loop_
_entity.id
_entity.type
_entity.pdbx_description
1 polymer ?
#
loop_
_entity_poly.entity_id
_entity_poly.type
_entity_poly.pdbx_seq_one_letter_code
_entity_poly.pdbx_strand_id
1 'polypeptide(L)'
;MCCLFGFIDYNHNLSGKQKNRLLRSLASAAEERGTDAAGIAYHAGGRLHIMKKAKPAHVLRFRIPLETSVVMGHTRYATQGDAKKAYNAHPFQGQIGGKKFALAHNGVLLNDRILHKTENLPKTHIGTDSYVAVQLLEKQNALNFNSLRKVAEQVQGTFVFTVLDAQDNLYFVHGDNPLCLYHFPKQGIYVYASTQSILEHGLTASGLSFLKKPVEVKTDEGDILRIDRHGERKLQHFCINSFCPPCYSDAIEWYPKPLSAGRRNPDAYWEGLVSVAASFGYTPKDIHTLRECGFTSDEIEDFLYCGEI
;
A
#
# COMPACT_ATOMS: atom_id res chain seq x y z
N MET A 1 -5.31 7.51 5.21
CA MET A 1 -4.48 6.70 4.28
C MET A 1 -3.31 6.10 5.05
N CYS A 2 -2.76 4.97 4.61
CA CYS A 2 -1.61 4.32 5.24
C CYS A 2 -0.27 4.93 4.80
N CYS A 3 0.83 4.59 5.49
CA CYS A 3 2.18 4.94 5.06
C CYS A 3 3.13 3.74 5.17
N LEU A 4 3.88 3.51 4.10
CA LEU A 4 5.06 2.65 4.09
C LEU A 4 6.28 3.49 4.47
N PHE A 5 7.22 2.91 5.21
CA PHE A 5 8.50 3.55 5.54
C PHE A 5 9.56 2.50 5.86
N GLY A 6 10.81 2.89 5.78
CA GLY A 6 11.90 2.02 6.16
C GLY A 6 13.26 2.42 5.58
N PHE A 7 14.23 1.54 5.75
CA PHE A 7 15.59 1.74 5.22
C PHE A 7 16.31 0.42 4.96
N ILE A 8 17.34 0.50 4.13
CA ILE A 8 18.32 -0.56 3.86
C ILE A 8 19.71 0.01 4.13
N ASP A 9 20.42 -0.51 5.11
CA ASP A 9 21.82 -0.17 5.43
C ASP A 9 22.72 -1.32 4.96
N TYR A 10 23.01 -1.37 3.65
CA TYR A 10 23.71 -2.49 3.02
C TYR A 10 25.22 -2.49 3.28
N ASN A 11 25.79 -1.37 3.71
CA ASN A 11 27.20 -1.29 4.10
C ASN A 11 27.41 -1.35 5.62
N HIS A 12 26.34 -1.50 6.42
CA HIS A 12 26.37 -1.49 7.88
C HIS A 12 27.05 -0.25 8.47
N ASN A 13 26.88 0.90 7.83
CA ASN A 13 27.53 2.15 8.24
C ASN A 13 26.82 2.86 9.39
N LEU A 14 25.59 2.47 9.72
CA LEU A 14 24.86 3.01 10.85
C LEU A 14 25.15 2.22 12.13
N SER A 15 25.52 2.92 13.20
CA SER A 15 25.51 2.31 14.52
C SER A 15 24.11 1.94 14.97
N GLY A 16 23.96 1.02 15.93
CA GLY A 16 22.65 0.62 16.44
C GLY A 16 21.82 1.79 17.00
N LYS A 17 22.48 2.79 17.57
CA LYS A 17 21.83 4.03 18.05
C LYS A 17 21.30 4.85 16.87
N GLN A 18 22.05 4.96 15.78
CA GLN A 18 21.65 5.68 14.57
C GLN A 18 20.51 4.98 13.84
N LYS A 19 20.59 3.64 13.66
CA LYS A 19 19.50 2.83 13.07
C LYS A 19 18.20 3.02 13.83
N ASN A 20 18.25 2.88 15.15
CA ASN A 20 17.06 3.02 15.99
C ASN A 20 16.50 4.46 16.02
N ARG A 21 17.36 5.47 15.88
CA ARG A 21 16.93 6.86 15.79
C ARG A 21 16.27 7.13 14.43
N LEU A 22 16.88 6.70 13.32
CA LEU A 22 16.29 6.80 11.99
C LEU A 22 14.93 6.11 11.92
N LEU A 23 14.87 4.86 12.39
CA LEU A 23 13.63 4.09 12.42
C LEU A 23 12.50 4.84 13.14
N ARG A 24 12.77 5.35 14.35
CA ARG A 24 11.74 6.05 15.13
C ARG A 24 11.33 7.37 14.51
N SER A 25 12.25 8.10 13.91
CA SER A 25 11.94 9.37 13.23
C SER A 25 11.08 9.14 11.99
N LEU A 26 11.39 8.12 11.17
CA LEU A 26 10.58 7.74 10.01
C LEU A 26 9.18 7.26 10.45
N ALA A 27 9.11 6.43 11.49
CA ALA A 27 7.85 5.91 12.01
C ALA A 27 6.95 7.03 12.55
N SER A 28 7.54 8.02 13.25
CA SER A 28 6.80 9.18 13.76
C SER A 28 6.33 10.10 12.62
N ALA A 29 7.18 10.36 11.62
CA ALA A 29 6.78 11.15 10.45
C ALA A 29 5.67 10.46 9.65
N ALA A 30 5.69 9.13 9.56
CA ALA A 30 4.69 8.34 8.85
C ALA A 30 3.30 8.40 9.49
N GLU A 31 3.16 8.88 10.73
CA GLU A 31 1.87 9.10 11.41
C GLU A 31 1.02 10.19 10.75
N GLU A 32 1.61 11.04 9.91
CA GLU A 32 0.86 11.98 9.08
C GLU A 32 -0.24 11.29 8.27
N ARG A 33 -0.03 10.02 7.89
CA ARG A 33 -0.98 9.24 7.09
C ARG A 33 -1.77 8.18 7.88
N GLY A 34 -1.43 7.90 9.13
CA GLY A 34 -2.20 6.93 9.91
C GLY A 34 -1.64 6.69 11.31
N THR A 35 -2.54 6.68 12.29
CA THR A 35 -2.21 6.53 13.72
C THR A 35 -2.92 5.37 14.40
N ASP A 36 -3.76 4.60 13.70
CA ASP A 36 -4.55 3.52 14.29
C ASP A 36 -3.69 2.33 14.73
N ALA A 37 -2.67 2.03 13.94
CA ALA A 37 -1.72 0.99 14.24
C ALA A 37 -0.37 1.26 13.57
N ALA A 38 0.69 0.68 14.13
CA ALA A 38 2.00 0.69 13.49
C ALA A 38 2.70 -0.65 13.66
N GLY A 39 3.57 -0.98 12.71
CA GLY A 39 4.37 -2.18 12.75
C GLY A 39 5.62 -2.10 11.89
N ILE A 40 6.57 -2.96 12.22
CA ILE A 40 7.83 -3.13 11.48
C ILE A 40 8.12 -4.61 11.26
N ALA A 41 8.87 -4.91 10.20
CA ALA A 41 9.48 -6.22 9.98
C ALA A 41 10.97 -6.06 9.64
N TYR A 42 11.78 -7.01 10.10
CA TYR A 42 13.23 -7.07 9.89
C TYR A 42 13.75 -8.48 10.15
N HIS A 43 14.95 -8.77 9.69
CA HIS A 43 15.66 -10.01 10.10
C HIS A 43 16.72 -9.71 11.17
N ALA A 44 16.83 -10.64 12.11
CA ALA A 44 17.91 -10.72 13.10
C ALA A 44 18.13 -12.19 13.50
N GLY A 45 19.38 -12.59 13.70
CA GLY A 45 19.71 -13.97 14.04
C GLY A 45 19.18 -15.00 13.03
N GLY A 46 19.11 -14.64 11.73
CA GLY A 46 18.60 -15.50 10.66
C GLY A 46 17.07 -15.73 10.69
N ARG A 47 16.31 -14.94 11.44
CA ARG A 47 14.87 -15.09 11.59
C ARG A 47 14.14 -13.78 11.25
N LEU A 48 12.98 -13.91 10.64
CA LEU A 48 12.05 -12.79 10.44
C LEU A 48 11.39 -12.42 11.78
N HIS A 49 11.47 -11.16 12.15
CA HIS A 49 10.79 -10.56 13.29
C HIS A 49 9.74 -9.56 12.80
N ILE A 50 8.54 -9.65 13.35
CA ILE A 50 7.47 -8.70 13.12
C ILE A 50 6.99 -8.16 14.46
N MET A 51 7.03 -6.85 14.61
CA MET A 51 6.54 -6.10 15.75
C MET A 51 5.41 -5.19 15.30
N LYS A 52 4.18 -5.40 15.79
CA LYS A 52 3.03 -4.56 15.42
C LYS A 52 2.02 -4.45 16.55
N LYS A 53 1.39 -3.30 16.67
CA LYS A 53 0.32 -3.04 17.66
C LYS A 53 -0.70 -2.05 17.09
N ALA A 54 -1.93 -2.15 17.58
CA ALA A 54 -3.00 -1.17 17.34
C ALA A 54 -2.77 0.08 18.22
N LYS A 55 -1.70 0.82 17.91
CA LYS A 55 -1.28 2.06 18.59
C LYS A 55 -0.45 2.91 17.64
N PRO A 56 -0.42 4.24 17.82
CA PRO A 56 0.47 5.13 17.09
C PRO A 56 1.95 4.72 17.22
N ALA A 57 2.74 5.01 16.19
CA ALA A 57 4.14 4.58 16.11
C ALA A 57 5.04 5.20 17.19
N HIS A 58 4.81 6.49 17.54
CA HIS A 58 5.59 7.19 18.58
C HIS A 58 5.48 6.50 19.94
N VAL A 59 4.35 5.82 20.23
CA VAL A 59 4.13 5.11 21.48
C VAL A 59 4.92 3.81 21.53
N LEU A 60 5.19 3.17 20.36
CA LEU A 60 5.75 1.82 20.30
C LEU A 60 7.25 1.75 20.57
N ARG A 61 7.98 2.86 20.47
CA ARG A 61 9.43 2.96 20.71
C ARG A 61 10.19 1.80 20.05
N PHE A 62 9.98 1.59 18.75
CA PHE A 62 10.63 0.52 17.98
C PHE A 62 12.12 0.42 18.26
N ARG A 63 12.59 -0.82 18.40
CA ARG A 63 14.01 -1.17 18.59
C ARG A 63 14.37 -2.35 17.70
N ILE A 64 15.50 -2.23 17.02
CA ILE A 64 16.09 -3.27 16.20
C ILE A 64 17.53 -3.54 16.61
N PRO A 65 18.04 -4.78 16.45
CA PRO A 65 19.44 -5.12 16.67
C PRO A 65 20.39 -4.42 15.69
N LEU A 66 21.67 -4.36 16.06
CA LEU A 66 22.72 -3.72 15.25
C LEU A 66 22.89 -4.40 13.88
N GLU A 67 22.83 -5.73 13.87
CA GLU A 67 23.02 -6.56 12.66
C GLU A 67 21.89 -6.41 11.63
N THR A 68 20.79 -5.80 11.99
CA THR A 68 19.67 -5.56 11.06
C THR A 68 20.09 -4.66 9.93
N SER A 69 19.99 -5.14 8.68
CA SER A 69 20.30 -4.38 7.47
C SER A 69 19.09 -3.76 6.84
N VAL A 70 17.96 -4.47 6.84
CA VAL A 70 16.73 -4.08 6.17
C VAL A 70 15.60 -3.96 7.18
N VAL A 71 14.90 -2.84 7.13
CA VAL A 71 13.69 -2.60 7.94
C VAL A 71 12.57 -2.14 7.02
N MET A 72 11.44 -2.82 7.09
CA MET A 72 10.20 -2.34 6.51
C MET A 72 9.22 -1.96 7.61
N GLY A 73 8.50 -0.88 7.43
CA GLY A 73 7.54 -0.35 8.39
C GLY A 73 6.27 0.13 7.73
N HIS A 74 5.23 0.23 8.56
CA HIS A 74 3.92 0.67 8.15
C HIS A 74 3.20 1.39 9.29
N THR A 75 2.53 2.51 8.97
CA THR A 75 1.51 3.12 9.81
C THR A 75 0.15 2.99 9.14
N ARG A 76 -0.85 2.61 9.91
CA ARG A 76 -2.18 2.27 9.42
C ARG A 76 -3.19 3.37 9.70
N TYR A 77 -3.97 3.70 8.69
CA TYR A 77 -5.29 4.28 8.79
C TYR A 77 -6.29 3.20 8.36
N ALA A 78 -7.16 2.77 9.27
CA ALA A 78 -8.03 1.63 9.04
C ALA A 78 -9.18 1.99 8.09
N THR A 79 -9.15 1.43 6.89
CA THR A 79 -10.25 1.49 5.92
C THR A 79 -11.13 0.24 5.99
N GLN A 80 -10.51 -0.92 6.25
CA GLN A 80 -11.21 -2.21 6.36
C GLN A 80 -10.61 -3.03 7.52
N GLY A 81 -11.46 -3.79 8.20
CA GLY A 81 -11.08 -4.57 9.39
C GLY A 81 -10.98 -3.74 10.67
N ASP A 82 -11.18 -4.40 11.82
CA ASP A 82 -11.16 -3.74 13.13
C ASP A 82 -9.79 -3.12 13.43
N ALA A 83 -9.75 -1.78 13.60
CA ALA A 83 -8.55 -1.02 13.91
C ALA A 83 -7.91 -1.42 15.25
N LYS A 84 -8.72 -1.90 16.22
CA LYS A 84 -8.25 -2.28 17.56
C LYS A 84 -7.53 -3.63 17.59
N LYS A 85 -7.60 -4.40 16.51
CA LYS A 85 -7.00 -5.73 16.41
C LYS A 85 -5.62 -5.67 15.75
N ALA A 86 -4.57 -5.92 16.52
CA ALA A 86 -3.19 -5.86 16.04
C ALA A 86 -2.90 -6.86 14.89
N TYR A 87 -3.64 -7.96 14.78
CA TYR A 87 -3.49 -8.89 13.67
C TYR A 87 -3.93 -8.31 12.32
N ASN A 88 -4.80 -7.28 12.32
CA ASN A 88 -5.19 -6.50 11.13
C ASN A 88 -4.16 -5.42 10.76
N ALA A 89 -3.11 -5.23 11.54
CA ALA A 89 -2.05 -4.27 11.23
C ALA A 89 -0.95 -4.91 10.37
N HIS A 90 -0.32 -4.10 9.53
CA HIS A 90 0.87 -4.48 8.78
C HIS A 90 2.15 -4.37 9.63
N PRO A 91 3.25 -5.02 9.21
CA PRO A 91 3.36 -5.99 8.12
C PRO A 91 2.68 -7.33 8.45
N PHE A 92 2.23 -8.03 7.41
CA PHE A 92 1.74 -9.40 7.52
C PHE A 92 2.86 -10.41 7.23
N GLN A 93 2.87 -11.51 7.96
CA GLN A 93 3.75 -12.64 7.68
C GLN A 93 3.06 -13.59 6.72
N GLY A 94 3.80 -14.02 5.69
CA GLY A 94 3.45 -15.16 4.86
C GLY A 94 4.61 -16.17 4.80
N GLN A 95 4.38 -17.31 4.14
CA GLN A 95 5.36 -18.37 4.00
C GLN A 95 5.26 -19.03 2.62
N ILE A 96 6.41 -19.17 1.93
CA ILE A 96 6.52 -19.85 0.63
C ILE A 96 7.67 -20.84 0.72
N GLY A 97 7.41 -22.14 0.43
CA GLY A 97 8.44 -23.17 0.43
C GLY A 97 9.20 -23.27 1.76
N GLY A 98 8.53 -23.08 2.89
CA GLY A 98 9.13 -23.07 4.21
C GLY A 98 9.85 -21.76 4.60
N LYS A 99 10.03 -20.81 3.67
CA LYS A 99 10.67 -19.51 3.91
C LYS A 99 9.63 -18.46 4.24
N LYS A 100 9.84 -17.74 5.34
CA LYS A 100 8.96 -16.64 5.76
C LYS A 100 9.28 -15.37 5.00
N PHE A 101 8.24 -14.58 4.73
CA PHE A 101 8.34 -13.22 4.20
C PHE A 101 7.40 -12.29 4.96
N ALA A 102 7.62 -10.99 4.81
CA ALA A 102 6.70 -9.96 5.32
C ALA A 102 6.18 -9.11 4.16
N LEU A 103 4.89 -8.72 4.22
CA LEU A 103 4.26 -7.82 3.27
C LEU A 103 3.57 -6.67 3.98
N ALA A 104 3.77 -5.45 3.49
CA ALA A 104 2.97 -4.29 3.86
C ALA A 104 2.38 -3.62 2.61
N HIS A 105 1.22 -3.02 2.76
CA HIS A 105 0.41 -2.44 1.70
C HIS A 105 -0.02 -1.02 2.06
N ASN A 106 0.18 -0.09 1.13
CA ASN A 106 -0.44 1.22 1.13
C ASN A 106 -1.42 1.27 -0.04
N GLY A 107 -2.71 1.42 0.25
CA GLY A 107 -3.77 1.43 -0.74
C GLY A 107 -5.05 0.73 -0.26
N VAL A 108 -5.94 0.43 -1.21
CA VAL A 108 -7.20 -0.32 -0.99
C VAL A 108 -7.41 -1.28 -2.16
N LEU A 109 -7.56 -2.57 -1.86
CA LEU A 109 -7.89 -3.59 -2.85
C LEU A 109 -9.41 -3.78 -2.90
N LEU A 110 -9.97 -3.67 -4.10
CA LEU A 110 -11.42 -3.70 -4.32
C LEU A 110 -11.96 -5.11 -4.59
N ASN A 111 -11.10 -6.02 -5.09
CA ASN A 111 -11.50 -7.36 -5.49
C ASN A 111 -11.08 -8.47 -4.50
N ASP A 112 -10.72 -8.14 -3.27
CA ASP A 112 -10.28 -9.08 -2.23
C ASP A 112 -11.27 -10.24 -2.03
N ARG A 113 -12.58 -9.93 -1.95
CA ARG A 113 -13.64 -10.94 -1.78
C ARG A 113 -13.82 -11.84 -3.00
N ILE A 114 -13.63 -11.29 -4.20
CA ILE A 114 -13.69 -12.05 -5.46
C ILE A 114 -12.51 -13.02 -5.49
N LEU A 115 -11.29 -12.52 -5.26
CA LEU A 115 -10.08 -13.32 -5.22
C LEU A 115 -10.14 -14.43 -4.18
N HIS A 116 -10.73 -14.18 -3.00
CA HIS A 116 -10.96 -15.22 -2.01
C HIS A 116 -11.77 -16.40 -2.54
N LYS A 117 -12.79 -16.13 -3.35
CA LYS A 117 -13.67 -17.16 -3.92
C LYS A 117 -13.01 -17.83 -5.14
N THR A 118 -12.56 -17.05 -6.11
CA THR A 118 -12.03 -17.57 -7.39
C THR A 118 -10.74 -18.34 -7.21
N GLU A 119 -9.90 -17.90 -6.27
CA GLU A 119 -8.61 -18.50 -5.98
C GLU A 119 -8.68 -19.57 -4.87
N ASN A 120 -9.85 -19.86 -4.32
CA ASN A 120 -10.03 -20.81 -3.19
C ASN A 120 -9.05 -20.53 -2.05
N LEU A 121 -8.93 -19.26 -1.63
CA LEU A 121 -8.00 -18.87 -0.58
C LEU A 121 -8.46 -19.40 0.79
N PRO A 122 -7.53 -19.77 1.69
CA PRO A 122 -7.85 -20.24 3.02
C PRO A 122 -8.63 -19.20 3.82
N LYS A 123 -9.59 -19.63 4.63
CA LYS A 123 -10.28 -18.76 5.57
C LYS A 123 -9.29 -18.16 6.56
N THR A 124 -9.46 -16.88 6.88
CA THR A 124 -8.59 -16.15 7.81
C THR A 124 -9.43 -15.31 8.77
N HIS A 125 -8.86 -15.04 9.94
CA HIS A 125 -9.42 -14.07 10.90
C HIS A 125 -8.94 -12.64 10.65
N ILE A 126 -8.02 -12.46 9.70
CA ILE A 126 -7.52 -11.14 9.29
C ILE A 126 -8.55 -10.52 8.35
N GLY A 127 -9.12 -9.40 8.77
CA GLY A 127 -10.26 -8.77 8.09
C GLY A 127 -9.87 -7.58 7.20
N THR A 128 -8.62 -7.55 6.68
CA THR A 128 -8.17 -6.50 5.76
C THR A 128 -8.09 -7.04 4.34
N ASP A 129 -8.43 -6.20 3.37
CA ASP A 129 -8.26 -6.43 1.94
C ASP A 129 -6.83 -6.83 1.58
N SER A 130 -5.86 -6.19 2.19
CA SER A 130 -4.42 -6.39 1.95
C SER A 130 -3.95 -7.82 2.15
N TYR A 131 -4.61 -8.60 3.03
CA TYR A 131 -4.15 -9.96 3.34
C TYR A 131 -4.33 -10.95 2.19
N VAL A 132 -5.22 -10.65 1.26
CA VAL A 132 -5.38 -11.44 0.03
C VAL A 132 -4.07 -11.52 -0.78
N ALA A 133 -3.30 -10.43 -0.83
CA ALA A 133 -2.01 -10.43 -1.53
C ALA A 133 -1.00 -11.39 -0.89
N VAL A 134 -1.00 -11.52 0.45
CA VAL A 134 -0.18 -12.52 1.15
C VAL A 134 -0.58 -13.93 0.76
N GLN A 135 -1.87 -14.23 0.80
CA GLN A 135 -2.40 -15.56 0.46
C GLN A 135 -2.17 -15.94 -1.01
N LEU A 136 -2.26 -14.97 -1.93
CA LEU A 136 -1.93 -15.17 -3.33
C LEU A 136 -0.44 -15.48 -3.54
N LEU A 137 0.45 -14.81 -2.79
CA LEU A 137 1.88 -15.12 -2.79
C LEU A 137 2.15 -16.51 -2.21
N GLU A 138 1.49 -16.90 -1.13
CA GLU A 138 1.66 -18.23 -0.51
C GLU A 138 1.27 -19.39 -1.45
N LYS A 139 0.40 -19.13 -2.42
CA LYS A 139 0.06 -20.10 -3.49
C LYS A 139 1.17 -20.26 -4.53
N GLN A 140 2.15 -19.36 -4.58
CA GLN A 140 3.25 -19.47 -5.53
C GLN A 140 4.34 -20.42 -5.01
N ASN A 141 5.16 -20.96 -5.92
CA ASN A 141 6.25 -21.88 -5.56
C ASN A 141 7.47 -21.16 -4.95
N ALA A 142 7.66 -19.90 -5.29
CA ALA A 142 8.79 -19.08 -4.82
C ALA A 142 8.41 -17.60 -4.78
N LEU A 143 9.03 -16.85 -3.87
CA LEU A 143 8.96 -15.39 -3.86
C LEU A 143 10.03 -14.83 -4.81
N ASN A 144 9.60 -14.27 -5.93
CA ASN A 144 10.45 -13.67 -6.96
C ASN A 144 9.64 -12.67 -7.80
N PHE A 145 10.28 -12.06 -8.78
CA PHE A 145 9.61 -11.10 -9.67
C PHE A 145 8.38 -11.68 -10.38
N ASN A 146 8.42 -12.94 -10.80
CA ASN A 146 7.30 -13.56 -11.52
C ASN A 146 6.08 -13.76 -10.60
N SER A 147 6.30 -14.21 -9.36
CA SER A 147 5.21 -14.35 -8.38
C SER A 147 4.62 -13.00 -7.98
N LEU A 148 5.47 -11.99 -7.77
CA LEU A 148 5.03 -10.63 -7.45
C LEU A 148 4.23 -10.02 -8.62
N ARG A 149 4.72 -10.18 -9.85
CA ARG A 149 4.01 -9.75 -11.05
C ARG A 149 2.62 -10.40 -11.16
N LYS A 150 2.54 -11.73 -11.00
CA LYS A 150 1.26 -12.44 -11.05
C LYS A 150 0.26 -11.90 -10.01
N VAL A 151 0.72 -11.62 -8.80
CA VAL A 151 -0.16 -11.06 -7.75
C VAL A 151 -0.56 -9.64 -8.08
N ALA A 152 0.39 -8.79 -8.52
CA ALA A 152 0.11 -7.41 -8.91
C ALA A 152 -0.88 -7.31 -10.07
N GLU A 153 -0.82 -8.23 -11.03
CA GLU A 153 -1.74 -8.31 -12.17
C GLU A 153 -3.12 -8.89 -11.82
N GLN A 154 -3.28 -9.56 -10.67
CA GLN A 154 -4.57 -10.10 -10.22
C GLN A 154 -5.35 -9.14 -9.34
N VAL A 155 -4.67 -8.31 -8.54
CA VAL A 155 -5.33 -7.37 -7.64
C VAL A 155 -5.89 -6.18 -8.41
N GLN A 156 -7.00 -5.65 -7.91
CA GLN A 156 -7.65 -4.45 -8.44
C GLN A 156 -7.81 -3.43 -7.32
N GLY A 157 -7.62 -2.18 -7.62
CA GLY A 157 -7.64 -1.08 -6.66
C GLY A 157 -6.30 -0.37 -6.60
N THR A 158 -6.11 0.45 -5.61
CA THR A 158 -4.90 1.25 -5.43
C THR A 158 -3.89 0.53 -4.55
N PHE A 159 -2.61 0.49 -4.94
CA PHE A 159 -1.62 -0.19 -4.11
C PHE A 159 -0.17 0.24 -4.34
N VAL A 160 0.62 0.20 -3.29
CA VAL A 160 2.06 -0.08 -3.29
C VAL A 160 2.30 -1.16 -2.26
N PHE A 161 2.96 -2.25 -2.66
CA PHE A 161 3.43 -3.26 -1.71
C PHE A 161 4.91 -3.10 -1.44
N THR A 162 5.30 -3.28 -0.18
CA THR A 162 6.68 -3.64 0.19
C THR A 162 6.69 -5.09 0.64
N VAL A 163 7.67 -5.86 0.14
CA VAL A 163 7.81 -7.29 0.49
C VAL A 163 9.26 -7.58 0.86
N LEU A 164 9.46 -8.05 2.09
CA LEU A 164 10.77 -8.46 2.61
C LEU A 164 10.86 -9.99 2.57
N ASP A 165 11.78 -10.53 1.78
CA ASP A 165 11.98 -11.97 1.67
C ASP A 165 13.01 -12.51 2.69
N ALA A 166 13.16 -13.83 2.74
CA ALA A 166 14.07 -14.51 3.68
C ALA A 166 15.57 -14.28 3.41
N GLN A 167 15.94 -13.61 2.33
CA GLN A 167 17.32 -13.28 1.95
C GLN A 167 17.66 -11.80 2.15
N ASP A 168 16.80 -11.04 2.84
CA ASP A 168 16.90 -9.58 2.99
C ASP A 168 16.78 -8.82 1.65
N ASN A 169 16.11 -9.39 0.65
CA ASN A 169 15.69 -8.60 -0.49
C ASN A 169 14.41 -7.83 -0.12
N LEU A 170 14.41 -6.53 -0.36
CA LEU A 170 13.22 -5.70 -0.24
C LEU A 170 12.71 -5.39 -1.64
N TYR A 171 11.47 -5.80 -1.89
CA TYR A 171 10.76 -5.50 -3.14
C TYR A 171 9.78 -4.35 -2.91
N PHE A 172 9.70 -3.48 -3.89
CA PHE A 172 8.68 -2.44 -4.03
C PHE A 172 7.87 -2.77 -5.27
N VAL A 173 6.60 -3.07 -5.09
CA VAL A 173 5.65 -3.32 -6.19
C VAL A 173 4.81 -2.07 -6.30
N HIS A 174 5.09 -1.24 -7.30
CA HIS A 174 4.54 0.10 -7.43
C HIS A 174 3.31 0.07 -8.35
N GLY A 175 2.13 0.12 -7.75
CA GLY A 175 0.88 0.43 -8.44
C GLY A 175 0.71 1.94 -8.58
N ASP A 176 -0.43 2.47 -8.18
CA ASP A 176 -0.83 3.88 -8.35
C ASP A 176 -0.72 4.75 -7.09
N ASN A 177 -0.22 4.21 -5.98
CA ASN A 177 -0.02 4.98 -4.75
C ASN A 177 1.39 5.57 -4.66
N PRO A 178 1.57 6.71 -3.97
CA PRO A 178 2.87 7.35 -3.91
C PRO A 178 3.93 6.53 -3.17
N LEU A 179 5.16 6.57 -3.71
CA LEU A 179 6.37 5.99 -3.13
C LEU A 179 7.55 6.93 -3.40
N CYS A 180 8.30 7.27 -2.37
CA CYS A 180 9.54 8.05 -2.47
C CYS A 180 10.70 7.25 -1.89
N LEU A 181 11.77 7.12 -2.65
CA LEU A 181 12.95 6.34 -2.29
C LEU A 181 14.22 7.15 -2.55
N TYR A 182 15.02 7.34 -1.51
CA TYR A 182 16.32 8.01 -1.55
C TYR A 182 17.48 7.03 -1.36
N HIS A 183 18.48 7.15 -2.20
CA HIS A 183 19.76 6.44 -2.10
C HIS A 183 20.86 7.39 -1.66
N PHE A 184 21.63 7.00 -0.67
CA PHE A 184 22.85 7.67 -0.19
C PHE A 184 24.08 6.80 -0.53
N PRO A 185 24.61 6.90 -1.78
CA PRO A 185 25.63 5.96 -2.26
C PRO A 185 26.90 5.93 -1.41
N LYS A 186 27.34 7.09 -0.93
CA LYS A 186 28.56 7.21 -0.10
C LYS A 186 28.39 6.51 1.25
N GLN A 187 27.18 6.43 1.76
CA GLN A 187 26.85 5.80 3.04
C GLN A 187 26.38 4.35 2.89
N GLY A 188 26.03 3.93 1.69
CA GLY A 188 25.50 2.60 1.46
C GLY A 188 24.11 2.39 2.07
N ILE A 189 23.23 3.40 1.92
CA ILE A 189 21.93 3.41 2.58
C ILE A 189 20.84 3.79 1.59
N TYR A 190 19.73 3.06 1.61
CA TYR A 190 18.45 3.50 1.04
C TYR A 190 17.49 3.84 2.16
N VAL A 191 16.70 4.87 1.96
CA VAL A 191 15.61 5.27 2.88
C VAL A 191 14.36 5.55 2.06
N TYR A 192 13.19 5.11 2.51
CA TYR A 192 11.96 5.31 1.78
C TYR A 192 10.78 5.66 2.69
N ALA A 193 9.81 6.33 2.11
CA ALA A 193 8.48 6.55 2.67
C ALA A 193 7.45 6.66 1.56
N SER A 194 6.17 6.65 1.91
CA SER A 194 5.09 6.82 0.93
C SER A 194 5.11 8.19 0.24
N THR A 195 5.57 9.25 0.90
CA THR A 195 5.69 10.59 0.30
C THR A 195 7.06 11.21 0.57
N GLN A 196 7.46 12.13 -0.30
CA GLN A 196 8.69 12.89 -0.13
C GLN A 196 8.68 13.69 1.17
N SER A 197 7.56 14.37 1.48
CA SER A 197 7.41 15.17 2.71
C SER A 197 7.70 14.34 3.96
N ILE A 198 7.09 13.16 4.08
CA ILE A 198 7.30 12.24 5.20
C ILE A 198 8.75 11.78 5.28
N LEU A 199 9.34 11.43 4.14
CA LEU A 199 10.72 10.98 4.06
C LEU A 199 11.70 12.07 4.54
N GLU A 200 11.57 13.28 4.04
CA GLU A 200 12.41 14.42 4.39
C GLU A 200 12.23 14.85 5.86
N HIS A 201 10.99 14.84 6.34
CA HIS A 201 10.68 15.10 7.75
C HIS A 201 11.34 14.07 8.65
N GLY A 202 11.19 12.77 8.34
CA GLY A 202 11.82 11.68 9.09
C GLY A 202 13.35 11.75 9.08
N LEU A 203 13.97 12.05 7.94
CA LEU A 203 15.42 12.25 7.82
C LEU A 203 15.90 13.43 8.67
N THR A 204 15.21 14.58 8.59
CA THR A 204 15.54 15.78 9.35
C THR A 204 15.42 15.52 10.87
N ALA A 205 14.31 14.94 11.31
CA ALA A 205 14.09 14.60 12.73
C ALA A 205 15.08 13.56 13.26
N SER A 206 15.62 12.71 12.37
CA SER A 206 16.68 11.76 12.76
C SER A 206 17.98 12.44 13.20
N GLY A 207 18.23 13.67 12.75
CA GLY A 207 19.45 14.44 13.01
C GLY A 207 20.72 13.73 12.51
N LEU A 208 20.62 12.86 11.52
CA LEU A 208 21.74 12.20 10.86
C LEU A 208 22.33 13.13 9.78
N SER A 209 23.02 14.17 10.21
CA SER A 209 23.51 15.27 9.35
C SER A 209 24.47 14.83 8.23
N PHE A 210 25.01 13.63 8.31
CA PHE A 210 25.85 13.04 7.26
C PHE A 210 25.05 12.43 6.10
N LEU A 211 23.77 12.17 6.27
CA LEU A 211 22.86 11.78 5.18
C LEU A 211 22.48 13.01 4.38
N LYS A 212 23.37 13.42 3.47
CA LYS A 212 23.19 14.60 2.63
C LYS A 212 23.27 14.22 1.15
N LYS A 213 22.58 15.00 0.32
CA LYS A 213 22.58 14.85 -1.15
C LYS A 213 22.18 13.43 -1.58
N PRO A 214 20.96 13.01 -1.26
CA PRO A 214 20.44 11.75 -1.75
C PRO A 214 20.33 11.78 -3.28
N VAL A 215 20.42 10.60 -3.87
CA VAL A 215 19.98 10.36 -5.25
C VAL A 215 18.58 9.75 -5.16
N GLU A 216 17.61 10.40 -5.77
CA GLU A 216 16.27 9.84 -5.86
C GLU A 216 16.30 8.58 -6.74
N VAL A 217 15.67 7.53 -6.28
CA VAL A 217 15.46 6.29 -7.03
C VAL A 217 14.00 6.31 -7.51
N LYS A 218 13.81 6.72 -8.75
CA LYS A 218 12.49 6.79 -9.36
C LYS A 218 11.97 5.39 -9.64
N THR A 219 10.71 5.20 -9.37
CA THR A 219 9.90 4.05 -9.80
C THR A 219 8.60 4.59 -10.35
N ASP A 220 8.14 4.00 -11.43
CA ASP A 220 6.88 4.36 -12.08
C ASP A 220 5.81 3.30 -11.76
N GLU A 221 4.56 3.64 -12.00
CA GLU A 221 3.45 2.69 -11.94
C GLU A 221 3.72 1.50 -12.87
N GLY A 222 3.51 0.29 -12.36
CA GLY A 222 3.84 -0.94 -13.07
C GLY A 222 5.24 -1.49 -12.79
N ASP A 223 6.01 -0.83 -11.93
CA ASP A 223 7.37 -1.27 -11.59
C ASP A 223 7.40 -2.26 -10.42
N ILE A 224 8.29 -3.24 -10.52
CA ILE A 224 8.75 -4.06 -9.40
C ILE A 224 10.24 -3.82 -9.23
N LEU A 225 10.61 -3.01 -8.25
CA LEU A 225 12.00 -2.77 -7.89
C LEU A 225 12.41 -3.72 -6.76
N ARG A 226 13.50 -4.45 -6.94
CA ARG A 226 14.16 -5.20 -5.87
C ARG A 226 15.45 -4.50 -5.49
N ILE A 227 15.69 -4.31 -4.20
CA ILE A 227 16.99 -3.94 -3.62
C ILE A 227 17.41 -5.10 -2.73
N ASP A 228 18.57 -5.67 -3.00
CA ASP A 228 19.09 -6.76 -2.22
C ASP A 228 19.93 -6.28 -1.02
N ARG A 229 20.37 -7.23 -0.19
CA ARG A 229 21.20 -6.96 1.01
C ARG A 229 22.55 -6.31 0.71
N HIS A 230 22.99 -6.31 -0.55
CA HIS A 230 24.24 -5.67 -1.01
C HIS A 230 23.98 -4.29 -1.66
N GLY A 231 22.73 -3.85 -1.71
CA GLY A 231 22.32 -2.60 -2.32
C GLY A 231 22.17 -2.66 -3.83
N GLU A 232 22.27 -3.84 -4.45
CA GLU A 232 22.05 -4.01 -5.89
C GLU A 232 20.59 -3.89 -6.22
N ARG A 233 20.29 -3.14 -7.30
CA ARG A 233 18.93 -2.92 -7.79
C ARG A 233 18.65 -3.78 -9.02
N LYS A 234 17.45 -4.37 -9.03
CA LYS A 234 16.88 -5.00 -10.23
C LYS A 234 15.45 -4.50 -10.41
N LEU A 235 15.11 -4.17 -11.64
CA LEU A 235 13.79 -3.66 -12.03
C LEU A 235 13.14 -4.63 -13.00
N GLN A 236 11.86 -4.89 -12.80
CA GLN A 236 10.97 -5.55 -13.76
C GLN A 236 9.64 -4.83 -13.77
N HIS A 237 8.81 -5.13 -14.77
CA HIS A 237 7.52 -4.49 -14.97
C HIS A 237 6.38 -5.51 -14.89
N PHE A 238 5.19 -5.02 -14.54
CA PHE A 238 3.93 -5.73 -14.65
C PHE A 238 2.90 -4.84 -15.34
N CYS A 239 1.88 -5.47 -15.93
CA CYS A 239 0.77 -4.72 -16.51
C CYS A 239 -0.19 -4.32 -15.39
N ILE A 240 -0.37 -3.03 -15.19
CA ILE A 240 -1.46 -2.55 -14.34
C ILE A 240 -2.75 -2.89 -15.07
N ASN A 241 -3.54 -3.78 -14.48
CA ASN A 241 -4.92 -3.92 -14.91
C ASN A 241 -5.64 -2.64 -14.49
N SER A 242 -5.67 -1.65 -15.38
CA SER A 242 -6.60 -0.54 -15.25
C SER A 242 -7.93 -1.17 -14.91
N PHE A 243 -8.54 -0.75 -13.80
CA PHE A 243 -9.88 -1.17 -13.45
C PHE A 243 -10.79 -0.77 -14.62
N CYS A 244 -10.90 -1.65 -15.61
CA CYS A 244 -12.09 -1.68 -16.42
C CYS A 244 -13.12 -2.34 -15.50
N PRO A 245 -14.09 -1.61 -14.95
CA PRO A 245 -15.17 -2.27 -14.23
C PRO A 245 -15.62 -3.39 -15.15
N PRO A 246 -15.75 -4.66 -14.69
CA PRO A 246 -16.11 -5.76 -15.56
C PRO A 246 -17.29 -5.26 -16.37
N CYS A 247 -17.13 -5.30 -17.69
CA CYS A 247 -18.25 -4.98 -18.58
C CYS A 247 -19.39 -5.80 -18.04
N TYR A 248 -20.37 -5.15 -17.51
CA TYR A 248 -21.48 -5.65 -16.71
C TYR A 248 -22.28 -6.72 -17.45
N SER A 249 -21.67 -7.83 -17.86
CA SER A 249 -22.40 -8.95 -18.46
C SER A 249 -22.70 -10.10 -17.49
N ASP A 250 -21.88 -10.28 -16.43
CA ASP A 250 -22.02 -11.49 -15.61
C ASP A 250 -22.23 -11.27 -14.09
N ALA A 251 -22.32 -10.02 -13.63
CA ALA A 251 -22.61 -9.72 -12.22
C ALA A 251 -24.06 -9.22 -11.99
N ILE A 252 -24.95 -9.45 -12.97
CA ILE A 252 -26.33 -8.95 -12.94
C ILE A 252 -27.28 -9.99 -12.34
N GLU A 253 -27.14 -10.28 -11.06
CA GLU A 253 -28.27 -10.81 -10.30
C GLU A 253 -28.69 -9.94 -9.09
N TRP A 254 -27.98 -8.81 -8.83
CA TRP A 254 -28.22 -7.99 -7.63
C TRP A 254 -28.42 -6.48 -7.89
N TYR A 255 -28.37 -6.00 -9.14
CA TYR A 255 -28.72 -4.63 -9.48
C TYR A 255 -29.78 -4.61 -10.57
N PRO A 256 -30.78 -3.70 -10.52
CA PRO A 256 -31.76 -3.56 -11.58
C PRO A 256 -31.02 -3.28 -12.90
N LYS A 257 -31.33 -4.08 -13.94
CA LYS A 257 -30.72 -4.00 -15.28
C LYS A 257 -30.68 -2.55 -15.78
N PRO A 258 -29.51 -2.03 -16.22
CA PRO A 258 -29.50 -0.81 -17.01
C PRO A 258 -30.31 -1.05 -18.27
N LEU A 259 -31.23 -0.16 -18.55
CA LEU A 259 -32.01 -0.17 -19.78
C LEU A 259 -31.05 -0.17 -20.98
N SER A 260 -31.31 -1.07 -21.94
CA SER A 260 -30.52 -1.31 -23.16
C SER A 260 -29.98 -0.03 -23.79
N ALA A 261 -28.77 -0.12 -24.38
CA ALA A 261 -28.09 0.94 -25.13
C ALA A 261 -28.89 1.38 -26.40
N GLY A 262 -30.05 1.96 -26.18
CA GLY A 262 -30.77 2.77 -27.12
C GLY A 262 -30.79 4.19 -26.60
N ARG A 263 -30.30 5.15 -27.37
CA ARG A 263 -30.19 6.60 -27.16
C ARG A 263 -30.44 7.00 -25.70
N ARG A 264 -29.35 7.23 -24.94
CA ARG A 264 -29.42 7.72 -23.54
C ARG A 264 -30.40 8.92 -23.55
N ASN A 265 -31.54 8.77 -22.86
CA ASN A 265 -32.37 9.92 -22.53
C ASN A 265 -31.57 10.69 -21.45
N PRO A 266 -31.12 11.92 -21.71
CA PRO A 266 -30.35 12.69 -20.76
C PRO A 266 -31.07 12.86 -19.43
N ASP A 267 -32.39 12.93 -19.43
CA ASP A 267 -33.21 13.11 -18.23
C ASP A 267 -33.21 11.84 -17.33
N ALA A 268 -33.27 10.64 -17.94
CA ALA A 268 -33.23 9.38 -17.18
C ALA A 268 -31.88 9.16 -16.54
N TYR A 269 -30.78 9.63 -17.16
CA TYR A 269 -29.44 9.56 -16.56
C TYR A 269 -29.33 10.50 -15.34
N TRP A 270 -29.87 11.72 -15.44
CA TRP A 270 -29.96 12.67 -14.33
C TRP A 270 -30.75 12.14 -13.13
N GLU A 271 -31.91 11.54 -13.37
CA GLU A 271 -32.72 10.92 -12.31
C GLU A 271 -31.93 9.80 -11.59
N GLY A 272 -31.20 8.99 -12.37
CA GLY A 272 -30.30 7.98 -11.82
C GLY A 272 -29.20 8.58 -10.94
N LEU A 273 -28.54 9.65 -11.41
CA LEU A 273 -27.46 10.33 -10.69
C LEU A 273 -27.98 10.96 -9.38
N VAL A 274 -29.14 11.61 -9.40
CA VAL A 274 -29.77 12.15 -8.19
C VAL A 274 -30.11 11.05 -7.19
N SER A 275 -30.57 9.90 -7.65
CA SER A 275 -30.83 8.74 -6.78
C SER A 275 -29.57 8.17 -6.13
N VAL A 276 -28.47 8.09 -6.91
CA VAL A 276 -27.16 7.64 -6.39
C VAL A 276 -26.61 8.64 -5.38
N ALA A 277 -26.70 9.95 -5.65
CA ALA A 277 -26.23 10.99 -4.76
C ALA A 277 -26.89 10.96 -3.38
N ALA A 278 -28.14 10.52 -3.30
CA ALA A 278 -28.84 10.35 -2.03
C ALA A 278 -28.17 9.29 -1.12
N SER A 279 -27.54 8.26 -1.69
CA SER A 279 -26.79 7.27 -0.93
C SER A 279 -25.47 7.79 -0.36
N PHE A 280 -24.96 8.90 -0.90
CA PHE A 280 -23.81 9.66 -0.41
C PHE A 280 -24.19 10.81 0.54
N GLY A 281 -25.48 10.97 0.85
CA GLY A 281 -26.00 11.98 1.78
C GLY A 281 -26.32 13.34 1.14
N TYR A 282 -26.26 13.44 -0.19
CA TYR A 282 -26.63 14.67 -0.92
C TYR A 282 -28.13 14.69 -1.23
N THR A 283 -28.71 15.89 -1.18
CA THR A 283 -30.10 16.09 -1.56
C THR A 283 -30.23 16.32 -3.07
N PRO A 284 -31.40 16.07 -3.68
CA PRO A 284 -31.65 16.43 -5.08
C PRO A 284 -31.31 17.89 -5.40
N LYS A 285 -31.52 18.79 -4.43
CA LYS A 285 -31.25 20.21 -4.59
C LYS A 285 -29.75 20.48 -4.74
N ASP A 286 -28.90 19.75 -4.02
CA ASP A 286 -27.45 19.91 -4.10
C ASP A 286 -26.95 19.56 -5.50
N ILE A 287 -27.45 18.45 -6.08
CA ILE A 287 -27.11 18.01 -7.42
C ILE A 287 -27.62 18.97 -8.50
N HIS A 288 -28.83 19.50 -8.34
CA HIS A 288 -29.34 20.53 -9.25
C HIS A 288 -28.53 21.81 -9.19
N THR A 289 -28.05 22.21 -8.00
CA THR A 289 -27.18 23.39 -7.84
C THR A 289 -25.86 23.21 -8.59
N LEU A 290 -25.22 22.04 -8.50
CA LEU A 290 -24.00 21.73 -9.26
C LEU A 290 -24.25 21.86 -10.77
N ARG A 291 -25.38 21.33 -11.28
CA ARG A 291 -25.77 21.46 -12.67
C ARG A 291 -25.95 22.93 -13.09
N GLU A 292 -26.60 23.75 -12.26
CA GLU A 292 -26.78 25.18 -12.50
C GLU A 292 -25.45 25.95 -12.50
N CYS A 293 -24.47 25.47 -11.74
CA CYS A 293 -23.10 25.99 -11.75
C CYS A 293 -22.28 25.55 -12.99
N GLY A 294 -22.86 24.74 -13.89
CA GLY A 294 -22.25 24.35 -15.15
C GLY A 294 -21.52 23.00 -15.16
N PHE A 295 -21.58 22.25 -14.05
CA PHE A 295 -21.00 20.91 -14.00
C PHE A 295 -21.77 19.93 -14.87
N THR A 296 -21.03 19.11 -15.62
CA THR A 296 -21.57 18.00 -16.42
C THR A 296 -21.97 16.83 -15.53
N SER A 297 -22.78 15.93 -16.05
CA SER A 297 -23.18 14.72 -15.34
C SER A 297 -21.99 13.85 -14.94
N ASP A 298 -20.98 13.76 -15.82
CA ASP A 298 -19.79 12.96 -15.61
C ASP A 298 -18.90 13.56 -14.49
N GLU A 299 -18.75 14.90 -14.45
CA GLU A 299 -18.03 15.60 -13.40
C GLU A 299 -18.73 15.49 -12.03
N ILE A 300 -20.08 15.48 -12.01
CA ILE A 300 -20.84 15.27 -10.76
C ILE A 300 -20.73 13.81 -10.31
N GLU A 301 -20.70 12.85 -11.23
CA GLU A 301 -20.46 11.45 -10.93
C GLU A 301 -19.07 11.25 -10.34
N ASP A 302 -18.03 11.82 -10.94
CA ASP A 302 -16.66 11.81 -10.44
C ASP A 302 -16.56 12.43 -9.04
N PHE A 303 -17.25 13.56 -8.81
CA PHE A 303 -17.32 14.19 -7.48
C PHE A 303 -17.94 13.26 -6.42
N LEU A 304 -19.04 12.57 -6.76
CA LEU A 304 -19.70 11.64 -5.83
C LEU A 304 -18.79 10.46 -5.43
N TYR A 305 -17.97 9.97 -6.35
CA TYR A 305 -17.11 8.82 -6.11
C TYR A 305 -15.69 9.16 -5.64
N CYS A 306 -15.15 10.32 -6.01
CA CYS A 306 -13.77 10.73 -5.71
C CYS A 306 -13.68 11.82 -4.64
N GLY A 307 -14.74 12.60 -4.41
CA GLY A 307 -14.78 13.64 -3.38
C GLY A 307 -13.99 14.90 -3.71
N GLU A 308 -13.56 15.09 -4.96
CA GLU A 308 -12.84 16.28 -5.44
C GLU A 308 -13.58 16.89 -6.65
N ILE A 309 -13.83 18.21 -6.60
CA ILE A 309 -14.21 19.04 -7.75
C ILE A 309 -12.99 19.84 -8.17
#